data_b3415f3491df894e49ce987987a42cb9
#
_entry.id   b3415f3491df894e49ce987987a42cb9
#
_cell.length_a   1.000
_cell.length_b   1.000
_cell.length_c   1.000
_cell.angle_alpha   90.00
_cell.angle_beta   90.00
_cell.angle_gamma   90.00
#
_symmetry.space_group_name_H-M   'P 1'
#
loop_
_entity.id
_entity.type
_entity.pdbx_description
1 polymer ?
#
loop_
_entity_poly.entity_id
_entity_poly.type
_entity_poly.pdbx_seq_one_letter_code
_entity_poly.pdbx_strand_id
1 'polypeptide(L)'
;MLLHILKLIKTQRRSNAWVFIELLVVFVLLWYAVDRMTMSRITQTQPMGYSFENVYKVTLAVRPSTSASYIAYEQGSQGAGEDFMRIIRQLETHPDVQMVGLANEASMPYTYMSNSDTYFQEKDSLFRTALDFYVTPGYFRVFDIHTAGGGSPDELASAIQEGILLSEPMAMKCFSSTQVDGRELLIIQDDTLRYRVKGVTEAIKREEFSQPPSIVFKEMKERSILRMSEQELGKMQICFRLRPNAASESASEYAV
;
A
#
# COMPACT_ATOMS: atom_id res chain seq x y z
N MET A 1 50.94 35.61 16.88
CA MET A 1 49.62 35.35 17.45
C MET A 1 49.23 33.87 17.36
N LEU A 2 49.17 33.27 16.18
CA LEU A 2 48.79 31.85 15.94
C LEU A 2 49.65 30.84 16.73
N LEU A 3 50.99 31.02 16.75
CA LEU A 3 51.89 30.13 17.50
C LEU A 3 51.68 30.16 19.01
N HIS A 4 51.25 31.31 19.58
CA HIS A 4 50.91 31.43 20.98
C HIS A 4 49.62 30.69 21.33
N ILE A 5 48.60 30.78 20.47
CA ILE A 5 47.33 30.05 20.58
C ILE A 5 47.58 28.53 20.52
N LEU A 6 48.38 28.05 19.57
CA LEU A 6 48.73 26.64 19.45
C LEU A 6 49.47 26.10 20.68
N LYS A 7 50.39 26.92 21.29
CA LYS A 7 51.07 26.56 22.51
C LYS A 7 50.14 26.48 23.71
N LEU A 8 49.16 27.37 23.80
CA LEU A 8 48.14 27.40 24.86
C LEU A 8 47.21 26.15 24.73
N ILE A 9 46.76 25.81 23.52
CA ILE A 9 45.99 24.60 23.23
C ILE A 9 46.73 23.34 23.65
N LYS A 10 48.04 23.24 23.35
CA LYS A 10 48.90 22.10 23.73
C LYS A 10 49.06 21.97 25.24
N THR A 11 49.18 23.08 25.97
CA THR A 11 49.38 23.08 27.43
C THR A 11 48.10 22.74 28.20
N GLN A 12 46.93 23.11 27.67
CA GLN A 12 45.62 22.86 28.28
C GLN A 12 44.87 21.70 27.58
N ARG A 13 45.59 20.76 27.00
CA ARG A 13 45.03 19.69 26.17
C ARG A 13 43.93 18.85 26.83
N ARG A 14 43.98 18.64 28.16
CA ARG A 14 42.93 17.86 28.88
C ARG A 14 41.63 18.65 29.01
N SER A 15 41.66 19.92 29.32
CA SER A 15 40.50 20.78 29.40
C SER A 15 39.91 21.03 27.98
N ASN A 16 40.80 21.30 27.00
CA ASN A 16 40.37 21.53 25.62
C ASN A 16 39.83 20.27 24.96
N ALA A 17 40.35 19.07 25.33
CA ALA A 17 39.80 17.82 24.85
C ALA A 17 38.36 17.57 25.32
N TRP A 18 38.04 17.95 26.56
CA TRP A 18 36.67 17.86 27.07
C TRP A 18 35.71 18.75 26.28
N VAL A 19 36.04 20.01 26.11
CA VAL A 19 35.28 21.00 25.35
C VAL A 19 35.11 20.52 23.89
N PHE A 20 36.18 19.95 23.30
CA PHE A 20 36.11 19.40 21.94
C PHE A 20 35.11 18.22 21.84
N ILE A 21 35.12 17.32 22.82
CA ILE A 21 34.17 16.19 22.86
C ILE A 21 32.76 16.70 23.01
N GLU A 22 32.54 17.68 23.89
CA GLU A 22 31.22 18.30 24.09
C GLU A 22 30.68 18.94 22.79
N LEU A 23 31.52 19.73 22.12
CA LEU A 23 31.17 20.33 20.83
C LEU A 23 30.92 19.29 19.74
N LEU A 24 31.71 18.20 19.74
CA LEU A 24 31.52 17.10 18.80
C LEU A 24 30.14 16.44 18.99
N VAL A 25 29.77 16.15 20.25
CA VAL A 25 28.47 15.59 20.58
C VAL A 25 27.34 16.51 20.14
N VAL A 26 27.41 17.79 20.43
CA VAL A 26 26.43 18.80 20.02
C VAL A 26 26.34 18.83 18.47
N PHE A 27 27.48 18.82 17.78
CA PHE A 27 27.52 18.83 16.33
C PHE A 27 26.85 17.58 15.74
N VAL A 28 27.14 16.40 16.27
CA VAL A 28 26.51 15.14 15.81
C VAL A 28 25.00 15.17 16.02
N LEU A 29 24.53 15.68 17.18
CA LEU A 29 23.10 15.80 17.46
C LEU A 29 22.42 16.79 16.52
N LEU A 30 23.05 17.94 16.27
CA LEU A 30 22.53 18.95 15.34
C LEU A 30 22.50 18.40 13.90
N TRP A 31 23.58 17.73 13.49
CA TRP A 31 23.61 17.08 12.16
C TRP A 31 22.48 16.06 12.00
N TYR A 32 22.29 15.18 12.99
CA TYR A 32 21.20 14.22 12.98
C TYR A 32 19.83 14.90 12.90
N ALA A 33 19.60 15.98 13.65
CA ALA A 33 18.35 16.72 13.60
C ALA A 33 18.10 17.36 12.23
N VAL A 34 19.12 17.97 11.63
CA VAL A 34 19.04 18.58 10.29
C VAL A 34 18.78 17.51 9.23
N ASP A 35 19.49 16.39 9.28
CA ASP A 35 19.31 15.26 8.36
C ASP A 35 17.87 14.73 8.43
N ARG A 36 17.34 14.50 9.63
CA ARG A 36 15.97 14.06 9.85
C ARG A 36 14.92 15.06 9.32
N MET A 37 15.12 16.36 9.58
CA MET A 37 14.24 17.40 9.06
C MET A 37 14.27 17.46 7.53
N THR A 38 15.44 17.36 6.93
CA THR A 38 15.62 17.38 5.48
C THR A 38 14.95 16.16 4.83
N MET A 39 15.21 14.96 5.37
CA MET A 39 14.59 13.73 4.87
C MET A 39 13.06 13.76 5.01
N SER A 40 12.55 14.24 6.16
CA SER A 40 11.11 14.41 6.37
C SER A 40 10.49 15.35 5.33
N ARG A 41 11.15 16.49 5.05
CA ARG A 41 10.70 17.44 4.02
C ARG A 41 10.70 16.82 2.63
N ILE A 42 11.79 16.16 2.23
CA ILE A 42 11.89 15.49 0.93
C ILE A 42 10.78 14.43 0.79
N THR A 43 10.56 13.63 1.83
CA THR A 43 9.52 12.61 1.82
C THR A 43 8.13 13.23 1.72
N GLN A 44 7.85 14.29 2.47
CA GLN A 44 6.55 14.97 2.45
C GLN A 44 6.21 15.56 1.07
N THR A 45 7.18 16.08 0.33
CA THR A 45 6.96 16.68 -1.00
C THR A 45 6.79 15.65 -2.12
N GLN A 46 7.12 14.38 -1.90
CA GLN A 46 6.88 13.35 -2.90
C GLN A 46 5.38 13.08 -3.06
N PRO A 47 4.88 12.82 -4.29
CA PRO A 47 3.48 12.48 -4.51
C PRO A 47 3.08 11.23 -3.75
N MET A 48 1.81 11.13 -3.37
CA MET A 48 1.27 9.97 -2.67
C MET A 48 1.13 8.74 -3.57
N GLY A 49 1.02 8.93 -4.89
CA GLY A 49 0.78 7.88 -5.87
C GLY A 49 -0.67 7.38 -5.90
N TYR A 50 -1.59 8.15 -5.35
CA TYR A 50 -3.04 7.90 -5.40
C TYR A 50 -3.84 9.15 -5.03
N SER A 51 -5.15 9.15 -5.36
CA SER A 51 -6.09 10.23 -5.06
C SER A 51 -7.22 9.74 -4.17
N PHE A 52 -7.58 10.54 -3.15
CA PHE A 52 -8.76 10.32 -2.30
C PHE A 52 -9.94 11.22 -2.67
N GLU A 53 -9.84 12.00 -3.72
CA GLU A 53 -10.90 12.91 -4.08
C GLU A 53 -12.19 12.15 -4.38
N ASN A 54 -13.26 12.45 -3.64
CA ASN A 54 -14.58 11.79 -3.71
C ASN A 54 -14.51 10.25 -3.52
N VAL A 55 -13.51 9.75 -2.81
CA VAL A 55 -13.37 8.33 -2.49
C VAL A 55 -13.92 8.04 -1.10
N TYR A 56 -14.77 7.05 -1.01
CA TYR A 56 -15.40 6.57 0.22
C TYR A 56 -15.07 5.11 0.45
N LYS A 57 -15.05 4.74 1.73
CA LYS A 57 -14.81 3.37 2.18
C LYS A 57 -15.98 2.88 3.01
N VAL A 58 -16.46 1.69 2.69
CA VAL A 58 -17.45 0.96 3.47
C VAL A 58 -16.86 -0.37 3.94
N THR A 59 -17.08 -0.68 5.21
CA THR A 59 -16.72 -1.97 5.80
C THR A 59 -18.02 -2.62 6.27
N LEU A 60 -18.28 -3.83 5.83
CA LEU A 60 -19.46 -4.58 6.27
C LEU A 60 -19.17 -5.26 7.61
N ALA A 61 -20.09 -5.16 8.53
CA ALA A 61 -20.04 -5.88 9.80
C ALA A 61 -21.01 -7.06 9.77
N VAL A 62 -20.55 -8.20 10.28
CA VAL A 62 -21.42 -9.36 10.48
C VAL A 62 -22.37 -9.07 11.63
N ARG A 63 -23.67 -9.30 11.44
CA ARG A 63 -24.67 -9.13 12.51
C ARG A 63 -24.45 -10.17 13.61
N PRO A 64 -24.60 -9.79 14.89
CA PRO A 64 -24.54 -10.75 15.98
C PRO A 64 -25.61 -11.85 15.82
N SER A 65 -25.27 -13.08 16.15
CA SER A 65 -26.18 -14.24 16.10
C SER A 65 -27.43 -14.07 16.98
N THR A 66 -27.39 -13.16 17.95
CA THR A 66 -28.53 -12.78 18.81
C THR A 66 -29.53 -11.83 18.14
N SER A 67 -29.20 -11.29 16.96
CA SER A 67 -30.10 -10.40 16.23
C SER A 67 -31.27 -11.17 15.62
N ALA A 68 -32.48 -10.62 15.71
CA ALA A 68 -33.67 -11.22 15.10
C ALA A 68 -33.60 -11.32 13.56
N SER A 69 -32.73 -10.52 12.94
CA SER A 69 -32.48 -10.52 11.49
C SER A 69 -31.14 -11.19 11.11
N TYR A 70 -30.56 -11.97 12.01
CA TYR A 70 -29.36 -12.77 11.70
C TYR A 70 -29.75 -13.92 10.75
N ILE A 71 -29.00 -14.02 9.67
CA ILE A 71 -29.10 -15.13 8.71
C ILE A 71 -27.85 -16.00 8.93
N ALA A 72 -28.06 -17.23 9.35
CA ALA A 72 -26.97 -18.20 9.48
C ALA A 72 -26.69 -18.79 8.10
N TYR A 73 -25.47 -18.65 7.63
CA TYR A 73 -25.02 -19.36 6.42
C TYR A 73 -24.51 -20.75 6.79
N GLU A 74 -24.83 -21.73 5.97
CA GLU A 74 -24.27 -23.07 6.13
C GLU A 74 -22.75 -23.04 5.91
N GLN A 75 -22.02 -23.76 6.75
CA GLN A 75 -20.57 -23.83 6.65
C GLN A 75 -20.13 -24.36 5.29
N GLY A 76 -19.29 -23.61 4.59
CA GLY A 76 -18.84 -23.95 3.24
C GLY A 76 -19.82 -23.58 2.09
N SER A 77 -20.98 -22.98 2.41
CA SER A 77 -21.85 -22.39 1.39
C SER A 77 -21.27 -21.10 0.84
N GLN A 78 -21.71 -20.73 -0.39
CA GLN A 78 -21.32 -19.47 -1.03
C GLN A 78 -22.29 -18.31 -0.71
N GLY A 79 -23.31 -18.53 0.11
CA GLY A 79 -24.40 -17.57 0.34
C GLY A 79 -23.91 -16.20 0.85
N ALA A 80 -22.96 -16.19 1.81
CA ALA A 80 -22.37 -14.96 2.31
C ALA A 80 -21.63 -14.19 1.20
N GLY A 81 -20.85 -14.89 0.38
CA GLY A 81 -20.15 -14.30 -0.78
C GLY A 81 -21.10 -13.76 -1.83
N GLU A 82 -22.21 -14.49 -2.11
CA GLU A 82 -23.23 -14.06 -3.06
C GLU A 82 -23.93 -12.78 -2.58
N ASP A 83 -24.28 -12.70 -1.30
CA ASP A 83 -24.87 -11.51 -0.72
C ASP A 83 -23.90 -10.33 -0.73
N PHE A 84 -22.63 -10.57 -0.41
CA PHE A 84 -21.58 -9.57 -0.53
C PHE A 84 -21.48 -9.03 -1.97
N MET A 85 -21.40 -9.92 -2.96
CA MET A 85 -21.33 -9.52 -4.36
C MET A 85 -22.60 -8.82 -4.86
N ARG A 86 -23.76 -9.12 -4.27
CA ARG A 86 -25.00 -8.38 -4.56
C ARG A 86 -24.89 -6.92 -4.12
N ILE A 87 -24.35 -6.65 -2.93
CA ILE A 87 -24.11 -5.27 -2.45
C ILE A 87 -23.15 -4.55 -3.40
N ILE A 88 -22.06 -5.20 -3.84
CA ILE A 88 -21.13 -4.60 -4.79
C ILE A 88 -21.83 -4.20 -6.08
N ARG A 89 -22.62 -5.11 -6.68
CA ARG A 89 -23.37 -4.82 -7.91
C ARG A 89 -24.39 -3.70 -7.75
N GLN A 90 -25.01 -3.59 -6.58
CA GLN A 90 -25.91 -2.47 -6.28
C GLN A 90 -25.16 -1.12 -6.25
N LEU A 91 -23.96 -1.09 -5.66
CA LEU A 91 -23.09 0.09 -5.68
C LEU A 91 -22.63 0.43 -7.10
N GLU A 92 -22.22 -0.55 -7.89
CA GLU A 92 -21.77 -0.35 -9.28
C GLU A 92 -22.88 0.22 -10.19
N THR A 93 -24.14 -0.11 -9.91
CA THR A 93 -25.31 0.35 -10.69
C THR A 93 -25.86 1.68 -10.19
N HIS A 94 -25.37 2.21 -9.06
CA HIS A 94 -25.88 3.45 -8.51
C HIS A 94 -25.48 4.67 -9.36
N PRO A 95 -26.41 5.60 -9.69
CA PRO A 95 -26.13 6.71 -10.60
C PRO A 95 -25.01 7.66 -10.13
N ASP A 96 -24.85 7.83 -8.82
CA ASP A 96 -23.84 8.71 -8.23
C ASP A 96 -22.46 8.05 -8.08
N VAL A 97 -22.39 6.72 -8.17
CA VAL A 97 -21.13 5.98 -8.08
C VAL A 97 -20.49 5.95 -9.45
N GLN A 98 -19.23 6.33 -9.50
CA GLN A 98 -18.42 6.30 -10.72
C GLN A 98 -17.69 4.98 -10.87
N MET A 99 -17.08 4.49 -9.79
CA MET A 99 -16.23 3.30 -9.79
C MET A 99 -16.29 2.61 -8.43
N VAL A 100 -16.17 1.28 -8.43
CA VAL A 100 -16.10 0.44 -7.22
C VAL A 100 -14.85 -0.43 -7.30
N GLY A 101 -14.18 -0.62 -6.17
CA GLY A 101 -13.03 -1.49 -6.01
C GLY A 101 -13.06 -2.18 -4.66
N LEU A 102 -12.48 -3.35 -4.58
CA LEU A 102 -12.34 -4.11 -3.34
C LEU A 102 -10.86 -4.29 -2.99
N ALA A 103 -10.58 -4.26 -1.71
CA ALA A 103 -9.28 -4.58 -1.16
C ALA A 103 -9.43 -5.28 0.18
N ASN A 104 -8.46 -6.07 0.60
CA ASN A 104 -8.41 -6.48 1.99
C ASN A 104 -7.96 -5.30 2.87
N GLU A 105 -8.19 -5.38 4.17
CA GLU A 105 -7.86 -4.32 5.12
C GLU A 105 -6.37 -3.93 5.06
N ALA A 106 -5.48 -4.90 4.90
CA ALA A 106 -4.04 -4.68 4.84
C ALA A 106 -3.56 -4.00 3.54
N SER A 107 -4.40 -3.99 2.50
CA SER A 107 -4.12 -3.39 1.18
C SER A 107 -4.65 -1.98 1.02
N MET A 108 -5.25 -1.42 2.08
CA MET A 108 -5.76 -0.06 2.06
C MET A 108 -4.65 0.96 2.29
N PRO A 109 -4.69 2.13 1.63
CA PRO A 109 -3.89 3.26 2.04
C PRO A 109 -4.19 3.67 3.49
N TYR A 110 -3.20 4.21 4.19
CA TYR A 110 -3.30 4.64 5.61
C TYR A 110 -3.74 3.54 6.59
N THR A 111 -3.41 2.29 6.31
CA THR A 111 -3.59 1.21 7.27
C THR A 111 -2.27 0.82 7.93
N TYR A 112 -2.32 0.50 9.22
CA TYR A 112 -1.19 -0.10 9.94
C TYR A 112 -1.10 -1.62 9.74
N MET A 113 -2.17 -2.25 9.25
CA MET A 113 -2.19 -3.68 8.92
C MET A 113 -1.31 -3.94 7.70
N SER A 114 -0.57 -5.04 7.72
CA SER A 114 0.26 -5.43 6.58
C SER A 114 0.33 -6.94 6.45
N ASN A 115 0.16 -7.41 5.22
CA ASN A 115 0.55 -8.75 4.81
C ASN A 115 1.85 -8.59 3.99
N SER A 116 2.81 -9.45 4.23
CA SER A 116 4.07 -9.41 3.49
C SER A 116 4.53 -10.81 3.17
N ASP A 117 5.19 -10.94 2.03
CA ASP A 117 5.81 -12.17 1.58
C ASP A 117 7.23 -11.92 1.11
N THR A 118 7.99 -12.99 0.91
CA THR A 118 9.37 -12.90 0.47
C THR A 118 9.50 -13.45 -0.95
N TYR A 119 10.01 -12.61 -1.83
CA TYR A 119 10.12 -12.84 -3.25
C TYR A 119 11.57 -13.00 -3.67
N PHE A 120 11.82 -13.83 -4.66
CA PHE A 120 13.14 -14.00 -5.28
C PHE A 120 13.02 -14.26 -6.78
N GLN A 121 14.11 -14.11 -7.50
CA GLN A 121 14.24 -14.50 -8.90
C GLN A 121 15.01 -15.82 -8.98
N GLU A 122 14.65 -16.69 -9.91
CA GLU A 122 15.28 -18.01 -10.06
C GLU A 122 16.81 -17.95 -10.25
N LYS A 123 17.28 -16.87 -10.88
CA LYS A 123 18.73 -16.65 -11.16
C LYS A 123 19.45 -15.80 -10.11
N ASP A 124 18.73 -15.29 -9.12
CA ASP A 124 19.25 -14.41 -8.09
C ASP A 124 18.81 -14.96 -6.72
N SER A 125 19.77 -15.40 -5.92
CA SER A 125 19.52 -15.92 -4.57
C SER A 125 19.15 -14.84 -3.54
N LEU A 126 18.97 -13.57 -3.96
CA LEU A 126 18.58 -12.49 -3.07
C LEU A 126 17.08 -12.50 -2.81
N PHE A 127 16.72 -12.71 -1.55
CA PHE A 127 15.35 -12.63 -1.08
C PHE A 127 14.96 -11.17 -0.79
N ARG A 128 13.74 -10.79 -1.19
CA ARG A 128 13.23 -9.43 -1.04
C ARG A 128 11.83 -9.46 -0.47
N THR A 129 11.65 -8.89 0.71
CA THR A 129 10.34 -8.77 1.33
C THR A 129 9.56 -7.62 0.70
N ALA A 130 8.29 -7.85 0.41
CA ALA A 130 7.34 -6.88 -0.08
C ALA A 130 5.99 -7.03 0.63
N LEU A 131 5.21 -5.95 0.64
CA LEU A 131 3.82 -5.99 1.09
C LEU A 131 2.94 -6.61 0.01
N ASP A 132 2.01 -7.47 0.41
CA ASP A 132 1.03 -8.10 -0.47
C ASP A 132 -0.29 -7.36 -0.42
N PHE A 133 -0.68 -6.79 -1.56
CA PHE A 133 -1.95 -6.14 -1.74
C PHE A 133 -2.87 -7.01 -2.58
N TYR A 134 -3.95 -7.48 -1.94
CA TYR A 134 -5.00 -8.24 -2.60
C TYR A 134 -6.13 -7.28 -2.97
N VAL A 135 -6.29 -7.02 -4.26
CA VAL A 135 -7.20 -5.99 -4.78
C VAL A 135 -7.95 -6.48 -6.02
N THR A 136 -9.12 -5.90 -6.27
CA THR A 136 -9.82 -6.08 -7.55
C THR A 136 -9.32 -5.06 -8.59
N PRO A 137 -9.55 -5.29 -9.90
CA PRO A 137 -9.17 -4.32 -10.95
C PRO A 137 -9.71 -2.90 -10.73
N GLY A 138 -10.92 -2.77 -10.15
CA GLY A 138 -11.51 -1.47 -9.82
C GLY A 138 -10.73 -0.63 -8.81
N TYR A 139 -9.91 -1.25 -7.98
CA TYR A 139 -9.09 -0.57 -7.00
C TYR A 139 -8.20 0.52 -7.61
N PHE A 140 -7.51 0.22 -8.73
CA PHE A 140 -6.64 1.19 -9.40
C PHE A 140 -7.40 2.40 -9.92
N ARG A 141 -8.62 2.19 -10.42
CA ARG A 141 -9.51 3.25 -10.91
C ARG A 141 -10.05 4.12 -9.78
N VAL A 142 -10.46 3.49 -8.66
CA VAL A 142 -10.99 4.21 -7.48
C VAL A 142 -9.94 5.14 -6.90
N PHE A 143 -8.71 4.68 -6.77
CA PHE A 143 -7.61 5.44 -6.19
C PHE A 143 -6.80 6.24 -7.22
N ASP A 144 -7.16 6.17 -8.50
CA ASP A 144 -6.47 6.86 -9.61
C ASP A 144 -4.97 6.58 -9.64
N ILE A 145 -4.62 5.28 -9.52
CA ILE A 145 -3.24 4.82 -9.52
C ILE A 145 -2.77 4.62 -10.95
N HIS A 146 -1.67 5.25 -11.31
CA HIS A 146 -1.09 5.21 -12.65
C HIS A 146 0.05 4.19 -12.77
N THR A 147 0.38 3.84 -14.01
CA THR A 147 1.60 3.04 -14.26
C THR A 147 2.85 3.90 -14.03
N ALA A 148 3.97 3.27 -13.69
CA ALA A 148 5.26 3.96 -13.53
C ALA A 148 5.72 4.71 -14.80
N GLY A 149 5.17 4.39 -15.96
CA GLY A 149 5.39 5.08 -17.22
C GLY A 149 4.39 6.20 -17.54
N GLY A 150 3.47 6.52 -16.61
CA GLY A 150 2.43 7.54 -16.81
C GLY A 150 1.20 7.05 -17.58
N GLY A 151 1.04 5.74 -17.76
CA GLY A 151 -0.17 5.13 -18.34
C GLY A 151 -1.37 5.17 -17.38
N SER A 152 -2.53 4.81 -17.89
CA SER A 152 -3.81 4.96 -17.19
C SER A 152 -4.05 3.89 -16.11
N PRO A 153 -4.95 4.15 -15.12
CA PRO A 153 -5.41 3.13 -14.19
C PRO A 153 -6.08 1.92 -14.87
N ASP A 154 -6.66 2.10 -16.07
CA ASP A 154 -7.28 1.03 -16.85
C ASP A 154 -6.26 0.01 -17.36
N GLU A 155 -5.05 0.44 -17.67
CA GLU A 155 -3.96 -0.46 -18.06
C GLU A 155 -3.60 -1.40 -16.89
N LEU A 156 -3.48 -0.85 -15.68
CA LEU A 156 -3.22 -1.65 -14.47
C LEU A 156 -4.38 -2.59 -14.15
N ALA A 157 -5.63 -2.10 -14.27
CA ALA A 157 -6.82 -2.89 -14.05
C ALA A 157 -6.93 -4.09 -15.03
N SER A 158 -6.44 -3.94 -16.24
CA SER A 158 -6.37 -5.03 -17.22
C SER A 158 -5.20 -5.97 -16.94
N ALA A 159 -4.02 -5.40 -16.66
CA ALA A 159 -2.79 -6.15 -16.46
C ALA A 159 -2.83 -7.07 -15.22
N ILE A 160 -3.51 -6.65 -14.13
CA ILE A 160 -3.60 -7.47 -12.91
C ILE A 160 -4.38 -8.77 -13.12
N GLN A 161 -5.29 -8.81 -14.09
CA GLN A 161 -6.04 -10.02 -14.45
C GLN A 161 -5.16 -11.09 -15.11
N GLU A 162 -4.04 -10.68 -15.69
CA GLU A 162 -3.11 -11.58 -16.38
C GLU A 162 -1.93 -12.02 -15.51
N GLY A 163 -1.68 -11.35 -14.38
CA GLY A 163 -0.57 -11.67 -13.48
C GLY A 163 -0.49 -10.72 -12.31
N ILE A 164 0.70 -10.59 -11.73
CA ILE A 164 0.94 -9.66 -10.62
C ILE A 164 1.44 -8.31 -11.14
N LEU A 165 1.18 -7.26 -10.34
CA LEU A 165 1.79 -5.95 -10.57
C LEU A 165 2.76 -5.63 -9.43
N LEU A 166 3.78 -4.85 -9.75
CA LEU A 166 4.76 -4.39 -8.77
C LEU A 166 4.64 -2.88 -8.58
N SER A 167 4.89 -2.39 -7.38
CA SER A 167 5.17 -0.97 -7.22
C SER A 167 6.56 -0.65 -7.79
N GLU A 168 6.77 0.59 -8.23
CA GLU A 168 8.07 1.06 -8.73
C GLU A 168 9.22 0.71 -7.79
N PRO A 169 9.15 0.93 -6.44
CA PRO A 169 10.21 0.53 -5.52
C PRO A 169 10.51 -0.98 -5.55
N MET A 170 9.48 -1.82 -5.72
CA MET A 170 9.68 -3.28 -5.81
C MET A 170 10.33 -3.68 -7.14
N ALA A 171 9.89 -3.09 -8.25
CA ALA A 171 10.46 -3.35 -9.57
C ALA A 171 11.93 -2.93 -9.63
N MET A 172 12.27 -1.74 -9.11
CA MET A 172 13.66 -1.27 -9.03
C MET A 172 14.52 -2.16 -8.12
N LYS A 173 13.97 -2.61 -7.00
CA LYS A 173 14.68 -3.49 -6.05
C LYS A 173 14.95 -4.88 -6.62
N CYS A 174 14.02 -5.43 -7.42
CA CYS A 174 14.18 -6.77 -8.02
C CYS A 174 14.95 -6.73 -9.34
N PHE A 175 14.62 -5.77 -10.21
CA PHE A 175 15.04 -5.81 -11.61
C PHE A 175 15.90 -4.62 -12.04
N SER A 176 16.08 -3.62 -11.15
CA SER A 176 16.73 -2.33 -11.46
C SER A 176 16.12 -1.63 -12.68
N SER A 177 14.82 -1.88 -12.94
CA SER A 177 14.07 -1.36 -14.07
C SER A 177 12.58 -1.35 -13.76
N THR A 178 11.84 -0.42 -14.39
CA THR A 178 10.38 -0.40 -14.41
C THR A 178 9.79 -1.14 -15.62
N GLN A 179 10.60 -1.51 -16.60
CA GLN A 179 10.21 -2.30 -17.76
C GLN A 179 10.42 -3.79 -17.48
N VAL A 180 9.43 -4.42 -16.84
CA VAL A 180 9.54 -5.78 -16.30
C VAL A 180 8.44 -6.72 -16.76
N ASP A 181 7.64 -6.34 -17.76
CA ASP A 181 6.59 -7.21 -18.31
C ASP A 181 7.16 -8.57 -18.72
N GLY A 182 6.46 -9.63 -18.32
CA GLY A 182 6.84 -11.01 -18.57
C GLY A 182 7.97 -11.56 -17.69
N ARG A 183 8.58 -10.75 -16.80
CA ARG A 183 9.51 -11.26 -15.78
C ARG A 183 8.78 -12.11 -14.76
N GLU A 184 9.50 -13.00 -14.11
CA GLU A 184 8.95 -13.90 -13.10
C GLU A 184 9.53 -13.61 -11.72
N LEU A 185 8.66 -13.69 -10.72
CA LEU A 185 9.00 -13.71 -9.30
C LEU A 185 8.49 -15.01 -8.68
N LEU A 186 9.27 -15.56 -7.78
CA LEU A 186 8.98 -16.77 -7.05
C LEU A 186 8.74 -16.45 -5.58
N ILE A 187 7.83 -17.19 -4.97
CA ILE A 187 7.59 -17.18 -3.52
C ILE A 187 7.87 -18.59 -3.01
N ILE A 188 8.58 -18.69 -1.89
CA ILE A 188 8.70 -19.94 -1.15
C ILE A 188 7.56 -19.99 -0.14
N GLN A 189 6.58 -20.85 -0.45
CA GLN A 189 5.60 -21.35 0.50
C GLN A 189 5.80 -22.85 0.61
N ASP A 190 4.78 -23.63 0.94
CA ASP A 190 4.86 -25.09 0.93
C ASP A 190 5.29 -25.64 -0.43
N ASP A 191 4.86 -24.96 -1.50
CA ASP A 191 5.34 -25.15 -2.87
C ASP A 191 5.87 -23.83 -3.42
N THR A 192 6.88 -23.89 -4.31
CA THR A 192 7.40 -22.71 -5.01
C THR A 192 6.39 -22.22 -6.04
N LEU A 193 5.73 -21.10 -5.75
CA LEU A 193 4.79 -20.46 -6.66
C LEU A 193 5.52 -19.48 -7.58
N ARG A 194 5.22 -19.55 -8.88
CA ARG A 194 5.72 -18.63 -9.90
C ARG A 194 4.66 -17.62 -10.26
N TYR A 195 5.03 -16.35 -10.18
CA TYR A 195 4.17 -15.23 -10.56
C TYR A 195 4.78 -14.47 -11.71
N ARG A 196 3.98 -14.26 -12.77
CA ARG A 196 4.38 -13.45 -13.91
C ARG A 196 4.04 -11.99 -13.65
N VAL A 197 5.03 -11.12 -13.80
CA VAL A 197 4.85 -9.67 -13.69
C VAL A 197 4.23 -9.14 -14.97
N LYS A 198 3.20 -8.31 -14.86
CA LYS A 198 2.43 -7.76 -15.98
C LYS A 198 2.42 -6.23 -16.04
N GLY A 199 2.94 -5.58 -15.03
CA GLY A 199 3.05 -4.13 -15.01
C GLY A 199 3.66 -3.59 -13.73
N VAL A 200 3.93 -2.29 -13.75
CA VAL A 200 4.50 -1.56 -12.62
C VAL A 200 3.67 -0.32 -12.36
N THR A 201 3.22 -0.16 -11.12
CA THR A 201 2.55 1.06 -10.67
C THR A 201 3.58 2.11 -10.31
N GLU A 202 3.20 3.36 -10.34
CA GLU A 202 3.97 4.41 -9.68
C GLU A 202 4.22 4.08 -8.19
N ALA A 203 5.12 4.85 -7.57
CA ALA A 203 5.46 4.69 -6.17
C ALA A 203 4.28 5.14 -5.29
N ILE A 204 3.73 4.23 -4.48
CA ILE A 204 2.57 4.47 -3.62
C ILE A 204 3.03 4.56 -2.18
N LYS A 205 2.73 5.68 -1.52
CA LYS A 205 2.98 5.86 -0.08
C LYS A 205 1.81 5.30 0.73
N ARG A 206 2.13 4.77 1.90
CA ARG A 206 1.11 4.39 2.90
C ARG A 206 0.86 5.49 3.93
N GLU A 207 1.85 6.33 4.16
CA GLU A 207 1.83 7.43 5.12
C GLU A 207 2.54 8.63 4.51
N GLU A 208 2.12 9.83 4.91
CA GLU A 208 2.64 11.09 4.37
C GLU A 208 4.16 11.22 4.54
N PHE A 209 4.68 10.79 5.70
CA PHE A 209 6.09 10.93 6.07
C PHE A 209 6.93 9.68 5.85
N SER A 210 6.36 8.61 5.26
CA SER A 210 7.07 7.38 4.95
C SER A 210 7.54 7.35 3.51
N GLN A 211 8.62 6.63 3.26
CA GLN A 211 9.02 6.29 1.89
C GLN A 211 8.05 5.25 1.30
N PRO A 212 7.82 5.29 -0.02
CA PRO A 212 6.99 4.29 -0.67
C PRO A 212 7.54 2.87 -0.44
N PRO A 213 6.76 1.94 0.12
CA PRO A 213 7.18 0.58 0.35
C PRO A 213 7.25 -0.23 -0.95
N SER A 214 7.96 -1.36 -0.89
CA SER A 214 7.87 -2.40 -1.92
C SER A 214 6.52 -3.10 -1.82
N ILE A 215 5.69 -3.06 -2.87
CA ILE A 215 4.36 -3.67 -2.91
C ILE A 215 4.27 -4.63 -4.08
N VAL A 216 3.62 -5.77 -3.86
CA VAL A 216 3.17 -6.71 -4.90
C VAL A 216 1.65 -6.75 -4.88
N PHE A 217 1.03 -6.41 -6.00
CA PHE A 217 -0.43 -6.47 -6.15
C PHE A 217 -0.82 -7.82 -6.75
N LYS A 218 -1.77 -8.47 -6.11
CA LYS A 218 -2.36 -9.75 -6.52
C LYS A 218 -3.85 -9.57 -6.76
N GLU A 219 -4.36 -10.14 -7.85
CA GLU A 219 -5.78 -10.07 -8.16
C GLU A 219 -6.61 -10.84 -7.14
N MET A 220 -7.64 -10.20 -6.64
CA MET A 220 -8.70 -10.83 -5.89
C MET A 220 -9.82 -11.22 -6.85
N LYS A 221 -9.88 -12.50 -7.20
CA LYS A 221 -10.86 -13.03 -8.16
C LYS A 221 -12.23 -13.18 -7.52
N GLU A 222 -13.30 -12.89 -8.25
CA GLU A 222 -14.69 -13.04 -7.81
C GLU A 222 -14.96 -14.44 -7.22
N ARG A 223 -14.47 -15.49 -7.86
CA ARG A 223 -14.60 -16.87 -7.37
C ARG A 223 -13.96 -17.09 -5.99
N SER A 224 -12.94 -16.32 -5.63
CA SER A 224 -12.31 -16.38 -4.32
C SER A 224 -13.19 -15.69 -3.28
N ILE A 225 -13.76 -14.52 -3.62
CA ILE A 225 -14.69 -13.77 -2.77
C ILE A 225 -15.94 -14.62 -2.45
N LEU A 226 -16.50 -15.29 -3.44
CA LEU A 226 -17.67 -16.17 -3.27
C LEU A 226 -17.44 -17.32 -2.27
N ARG A 227 -16.19 -17.71 -2.04
CA ARG A 227 -15.81 -18.81 -1.12
C ARG A 227 -15.35 -18.33 0.25
N MET A 228 -15.26 -17.01 0.45
CA MET A 228 -14.86 -16.43 1.73
C MET A 228 -15.93 -16.66 2.79
N SER A 229 -15.49 -16.93 4.01
CA SER A 229 -16.36 -16.96 5.17
C SER A 229 -16.85 -15.55 5.53
N GLU A 230 -17.92 -15.45 6.32
CA GLU A 230 -18.41 -14.16 6.85
C GLU A 230 -17.30 -13.33 7.53
N GLN A 231 -16.42 -14.00 8.28
CA GLN A 231 -15.33 -13.34 8.98
C GLN A 231 -14.28 -12.76 8.04
N GLU A 232 -13.98 -13.44 6.93
CA GLU A 232 -13.07 -12.95 5.90
C GLU A 232 -13.71 -11.82 5.11
N LEU A 233 -15.00 -11.92 4.77
CA LEU A 233 -15.76 -10.85 4.12
C LEU A 233 -15.86 -9.59 4.99
N GLY A 234 -15.98 -9.74 6.32
CA GLY A 234 -15.95 -8.64 7.27
C GLY A 234 -14.62 -7.87 7.32
N LYS A 235 -13.53 -8.45 6.82
CA LYS A 235 -12.23 -7.79 6.67
C LYS A 235 -12.05 -7.12 5.31
N MET A 236 -12.98 -7.34 4.39
CA MET A 236 -12.96 -6.72 3.08
C MET A 236 -13.38 -5.25 3.17
N GLN A 237 -12.70 -4.42 2.42
CA GLN A 237 -12.97 -3.00 2.30
C GLN A 237 -13.56 -2.73 0.92
N ILE A 238 -14.76 -2.17 0.89
CA ILE A 238 -15.40 -1.71 -0.34
C ILE A 238 -15.02 -0.25 -0.50
N CYS A 239 -14.32 0.08 -1.57
CA CYS A 239 -13.94 1.44 -1.90
C CYS A 239 -14.73 1.85 -3.13
N PHE A 240 -15.26 3.05 -3.14
CA PHE A 240 -15.93 3.59 -4.30
C PHE A 240 -15.66 5.08 -4.46
N ARG A 241 -15.69 5.54 -5.70
CA ARG A 241 -15.55 6.96 -6.04
C ARG A 241 -16.90 7.48 -6.48
N LEU A 242 -17.34 8.60 -5.90
CA LEU A 242 -18.52 9.30 -6.36
C LEU A 242 -18.18 10.21 -7.54
N ARG A 243 -19.20 10.47 -8.38
CA ARG A 243 -19.13 11.46 -9.43
C ARG A 243 -18.98 12.87 -8.83
N PRO A 244 -18.27 13.79 -9.49
CA PRO A 244 -18.02 15.14 -8.95
C PRO A 244 -19.28 15.94 -8.57
N ASN A 245 -20.42 15.63 -9.20
CA ASN A 245 -21.69 16.30 -8.96
C ASN A 245 -22.60 15.57 -7.94
N ALA A 246 -22.15 14.46 -7.39
CA ALA A 246 -22.89 13.74 -6.35
C ALA A 246 -22.77 14.51 -5.03
N ALA A 247 -23.92 14.72 -4.34
CA ALA A 247 -23.89 15.36 -3.03
C ALA A 247 -23.18 14.46 -2.02
N SER A 248 -22.29 15.02 -1.19
CA SER A 248 -21.58 14.27 -0.14
C SER A 248 -22.55 13.64 0.89
N GLU A 249 -23.77 14.15 0.99
CA GLU A 249 -24.85 13.61 1.83
C GLU A 249 -25.32 12.24 1.35
N SER A 250 -25.28 11.97 0.04
CA SER A 250 -25.64 10.64 -0.49
C SER A 250 -24.68 9.55 -0.02
N ALA A 251 -23.44 9.85 0.32
CA ALA A 251 -22.49 8.85 0.81
C ALA A 251 -22.93 8.19 2.12
N SER A 252 -23.72 8.86 2.95
CA SER A 252 -24.25 8.31 4.20
C SER A 252 -25.44 7.37 3.99
N GLU A 253 -26.15 7.45 2.86
CA GLU A 253 -27.26 6.56 2.52
C GLU A 253 -26.79 5.14 2.15
N TYR A 254 -25.51 4.99 1.79
CA TYR A 254 -24.93 3.68 1.44
C TYR A 254 -24.39 2.89 2.63
N ALA A 255 -24.44 3.45 3.83
CA ALA A 255 -23.87 2.86 5.05
C ALA A 255 -24.88 2.11 5.92
N VAL A 256 -26.10 1.81 5.42
CA VAL A 256 -27.18 1.16 6.17
C VAL A 256 -27.30 -0.33 5.82
#